data_39cc142e701e9fd9448ad3b5dda3a732
#
_entry.id   39cc142e701e9fd9448ad3b5dda3a732
#
_cell.length_a   1.000
_cell.length_b   1.000
_cell.length_c   1.000
_cell.angle_alpha   90.00
_cell.angle_beta   90.00
_cell.angle_gamma   90.00
#
_symmetry.space_group_name_H-M   'P 1'
#
loop_
_entity.id
_entity.type
_entity.pdbx_description
1 polymer ?
#
loop_
_entity_poly.entity_id
_entity_poly.type
_entity_poly.pdbx_seq_one_letter_code
_entity_poly.pdbx_strand_id
1 'polypeptide(L)'
;MSTPAPLQDERRALVVLLSVIFLNIAGFGLVIPLLPFFGKALDAPAWQIAILFSAYSFGQFLGEPFWGRMSDRVGRRPVLMVTIAGGALAYVALAFAPTIWLAFAARFVGGFLSGNISTLQGALADITRPEERASKMGLMGSAFSLGFMIGPAIGGLLAHPELGTLGFQIPLFAAAGFGLASALAVAVFVRESRPEPKSGPRAPQIEVLRQALAHPVIARGMIISFITVAGFAGIEATYGLWTEHRFGWGPREIGFAFMGIGVLGAYCQAILTGRLVRRHGEPKVLTAGLVAMWFGMGFQFLSPTWHVAMIGFAFVCFGQSICFPCLTALISQATPPDRQGETLGINMSNMALARIGGPVFAGQLFSLVNPGAAFVVTAILIMPATALALQILRKAPSAA
;
A
#
# COMPACT_ATOMS: atom_id res chain seq x y z
N MET A 1 -30.99 21.60 12.38
CA MET A 1 -30.54 22.00 11.03
C MET A 1 -29.27 22.82 11.20
N SER A 2 -28.11 22.19 11.04
CA SER A 2 -26.83 22.88 11.09
C SER A 2 -26.64 23.66 9.78
N THR A 3 -26.39 24.95 9.86
CA THR A 3 -26.04 25.82 8.73
C THR A 3 -24.88 25.20 7.95
N PRO A 4 -24.98 25.03 6.62
CA PRO A 4 -23.85 24.53 5.84
C PRO A 4 -22.65 25.47 6.02
N ALA A 5 -21.47 24.89 6.30
CA ALA A 5 -20.24 25.64 6.39
C ALA A 5 -20.01 26.44 5.09
N PRO A 6 -19.42 27.66 5.14
CA PRO A 6 -19.17 28.44 3.95
C PRO A 6 -18.23 27.69 3.01
N LEU A 7 -18.53 27.67 1.71
CA LEU A 7 -17.82 26.97 0.63
C LEU A 7 -16.27 27.17 0.63
N GLN A 8 -15.78 28.27 1.17
CA GLN A 8 -14.34 28.54 1.34
C GLN A 8 -13.69 27.65 2.42
N ASP A 9 -14.41 27.33 3.50
CA ASP A 9 -13.93 26.47 4.57
C ASP A 9 -13.84 25.00 4.14
N GLU A 10 -14.79 24.51 3.33
CA GLU A 10 -14.78 23.16 2.77
C GLU A 10 -13.61 22.96 1.81
N ARG A 11 -13.32 23.92 0.94
CA ARG A 11 -12.20 23.88 -0.01
C ARG A 11 -10.85 23.91 0.71
N ARG A 12 -10.73 24.71 1.77
CA ARG A 12 -9.53 24.73 2.63
C ARG A 12 -9.32 23.38 3.32
N ALA A 13 -10.33 22.84 3.96
CA ALA A 13 -10.24 21.56 4.64
C ALA A 13 -9.85 20.43 3.66
N LEU A 14 -10.44 20.42 2.46
CA LEU A 14 -10.08 19.47 1.41
C LEU A 14 -8.60 19.54 1.04
N VAL A 15 -8.09 20.75 0.73
CA VAL A 15 -6.68 20.93 0.35
C VAL A 15 -5.76 20.48 1.48
N VAL A 16 -6.08 20.81 2.73
CA VAL A 16 -5.29 20.40 3.89
C VAL A 16 -5.29 18.87 4.04
N LEU A 17 -6.45 18.20 3.98
CA LEU A 17 -6.53 16.75 4.08
C LEU A 17 -5.75 16.05 2.95
N LEU A 18 -5.85 16.55 1.71
CA LEU A 18 -5.08 16.01 0.59
C LEU A 18 -3.57 16.21 0.77
N SER A 19 -3.15 17.38 1.31
CA SER A 19 -1.74 17.65 1.63
C SER A 19 -1.23 16.74 2.75
N VAL A 20 -2.05 16.49 3.77
CA VAL A 20 -1.75 15.56 4.87
C VAL A 20 -1.55 14.15 4.34
N ILE A 21 -2.44 13.68 3.46
CA ILE A 21 -2.33 12.37 2.82
C ILE A 21 -1.04 12.29 1.99
N PHE A 22 -0.80 13.29 1.16
CA PHE A 22 0.41 13.37 0.34
C PHE A 22 1.69 13.28 1.18
N LEU A 23 1.83 14.13 2.21
CA LEU A 23 3.02 14.17 3.07
C LEU A 23 3.19 12.87 3.88
N ASN A 24 2.10 12.29 4.37
CA ASN A 24 2.13 11.04 5.12
C ASN A 24 2.62 9.88 4.24
N ILE A 25 2.09 9.78 3.02
CA ILE A 25 2.49 8.75 2.06
C ILE A 25 3.88 9.02 1.48
N ALA A 26 4.27 10.28 1.27
CA ALA A 26 5.62 10.63 0.87
C ALA A 26 6.65 10.24 1.94
N GLY A 27 6.34 10.48 3.24
CA GLY A 27 7.17 10.02 4.36
C GLY A 27 7.29 8.50 4.43
N PHE A 28 6.20 7.78 4.23
CA PHE A 28 6.22 6.32 4.16
C PHE A 28 7.05 5.83 2.96
N GLY A 29 6.77 6.36 1.76
CA GLY A 29 7.48 6.00 0.52
C GLY A 29 8.97 6.29 0.57
N LEU A 30 9.36 7.37 1.25
CA LEU A 30 10.76 7.76 1.46
C LEU A 30 11.55 6.67 2.21
N VAL A 31 10.93 5.99 3.17
CA VAL A 31 11.58 4.98 4.01
C VAL A 31 11.72 3.63 3.30
N ILE A 32 10.80 3.28 2.39
CA ILE A 32 10.77 1.96 1.71
C ILE A 32 12.11 1.58 1.07
N PRO A 33 12.71 2.39 0.17
CA PRO A 33 13.96 2.01 -0.50
C PRO A 33 15.17 1.99 0.44
N LEU A 34 15.06 2.58 1.64
CA LEU A 34 16.14 2.67 2.60
C LEU A 34 16.24 1.42 3.48
N LEU A 35 15.12 0.76 3.78
CA LEU A 35 15.06 -0.34 4.73
C LEU A 35 16.03 -1.49 4.43
N PRO A 36 16.23 -1.94 3.17
CA PRO A 36 17.21 -2.95 2.87
C PRO A 36 18.63 -2.56 3.28
N PHE A 37 19.03 -1.35 2.96
CA PHE A 37 20.38 -0.83 3.25
C PHE A 37 20.55 -0.49 4.74
N PHE A 38 19.52 0.06 5.36
CA PHE A 38 19.51 0.31 6.82
C PHE A 38 19.65 -0.99 7.60
N GLY A 39 18.93 -2.04 7.21
CA GLY A 39 19.06 -3.35 7.82
C GLY A 39 20.45 -3.96 7.65
N LYS A 40 21.07 -3.80 6.47
CA LYS A 40 22.46 -4.20 6.25
C LYS A 40 23.45 -3.41 7.12
N ALA A 41 23.23 -2.12 7.32
CA ALA A 41 24.05 -1.30 8.21
C ALA A 41 23.94 -1.73 9.71
N LEU A 42 22.92 -2.54 10.04
CA LEU A 42 22.74 -3.21 11.33
C LEU A 42 23.21 -4.68 11.32
N ASP A 43 23.98 -5.09 10.31
CA ASP A 43 24.47 -6.48 10.10
C ASP A 43 23.35 -7.54 10.05
N ALA A 44 22.14 -7.15 9.64
CA ALA A 44 21.01 -8.05 9.60
C ALA A 44 20.97 -8.89 8.32
N PRO A 45 20.68 -10.19 8.41
CA PRO A 45 20.43 -11.04 7.25
C PRO A 45 19.13 -10.66 6.54
N ALA A 46 19.00 -11.02 5.24
CA ALA A 46 17.88 -10.62 4.40
C ALA A 46 16.50 -10.97 4.98
N TRP A 47 16.34 -12.11 5.67
CA TRP A 47 15.09 -12.48 6.29
C TRP A 47 14.66 -11.52 7.43
N GLN A 48 15.62 -11.02 8.23
CA GLN A 48 15.32 -10.02 9.27
C GLN A 48 14.95 -8.68 8.65
N ILE A 49 15.62 -8.28 7.56
CA ILE A 49 15.32 -7.07 6.81
C ILE A 49 13.88 -7.15 6.26
N ALA A 50 13.50 -8.27 5.68
CA ALA A 50 12.15 -8.49 5.18
C ALA A 50 11.08 -8.39 6.29
N ILE A 51 11.39 -8.82 7.52
CA ILE A 51 10.50 -8.68 8.67
C ILE A 51 10.23 -7.21 9.02
N LEU A 52 11.12 -6.26 8.74
CA LEU A 52 10.83 -4.82 8.96
C LEU A 52 9.63 -4.33 8.15
N PHE A 53 9.44 -4.84 6.94
CA PHE A 53 8.26 -4.54 6.11
C PHE A 53 7.00 -5.18 6.69
N SER A 54 7.12 -6.45 7.09
CA SER A 54 6.01 -7.20 7.70
C SER A 54 5.58 -6.62 9.04
N ALA A 55 6.53 -6.15 9.87
CA ALA A 55 6.25 -5.53 11.15
C ALA A 55 5.36 -4.29 11.01
N TYR A 56 5.66 -3.43 10.04
CA TYR A 56 4.83 -2.26 9.76
C TYR A 56 3.42 -2.67 9.32
N SER A 57 3.33 -3.62 8.38
CA SER A 57 2.05 -4.10 7.87
C SER A 57 1.22 -4.79 8.96
N PHE A 58 1.86 -5.51 9.87
CA PHE A 58 1.20 -6.13 11.02
C PHE A 58 0.70 -5.08 12.03
N GLY A 59 1.51 -4.08 12.33
CA GLY A 59 1.09 -2.93 13.14
C GLY A 59 -0.14 -2.24 12.52
N GLN A 60 -0.09 -1.95 11.21
CA GLN A 60 -1.20 -1.31 10.49
C GLN A 60 -2.47 -2.17 10.50
N PHE A 61 -2.34 -3.48 10.29
CA PHE A 61 -3.48 -4.41 10.34
C PHE A 61 -4.22 -4.36 11.69
N LEU A 62 -3.49 -4.25 12.79
CA LEU A 62 -4.08 -4.11 14.13
C LEU A 62 -4.57 -2.67 14.40
N GLY A 63 -3.85 -1.68 13.90
CA GLY A 63 -4.12 -0.26 14.11
C GLY A 63 -5.38 0.22 13.40
N GLU A 64 -5.62 -0.19 12.14
CA GLU A 64 -6.76 0.30 11.36
C GLU A 64 -8.13 0.11 12.05
N PRO A 65 -8.50 -1.09 12.53
CA PRO A 65 -9.78 -1.27 13.21
C PRO A 65 -9.82 -0.61 14.58
N PHE A 66 -8.67 -0.45 15.26
CA PHE A 66 -8.58 0.22 16.54
C PHE A 66 -8.81 1.74 16.39
N TRP A 67 -8.02 2.39 15.54
CA TRP A 67 -8.11 3.83 15.31
C TRP A 67 -9.38 4.24 14.59
N GLY A 68 -9.90 3.42 13.68
CA GLY A 68 -11.20 3.64 13.05
C GLY A 68 -12.31 3.75 14.09
N ARG A 69 -12.42 2.77 15.00
CA ARG A 69 -13.41 2.79 16.11
C ARG A 69 -13.18 3.95 17.08
N MET A 70 -11.92 4.24 17.39
CA MET A 70 -11.56 5.34 18.27
C MET A 70 -12.01 6.67 17.65
N SER A 71 -11.78 6.87 16.34
CA SER A 71 -12.18 8.11 15.66
C SER A 71 -13.70 8.31 15.56
N ASP A 72 -14.46 7.22 15.54
CA ASP A 72 -15.93 7.30 15.62
C ASP A 72 -16.41 7.73 17.02
N ARG A 73 -15.63 7.46 18.09
CA ARG A 73 -15.98 7.76 19.47
C ARG A 73 -15.51 9.14 19.93
N VAL A 74 -14.24 9.45 19.70
CA VAL A 74 -13.60 10.68 20.22
C VAL A 74 -13.49 11.80 19.18
N GLY A 75 -13.77 11.51 17.90
CA GLY A 75 -13.68 12.44 16.81
C GLY A 75 -12.49 12.16 15.87
N ARG A 76 -12.56 12.70 14.65
CA ARG A 76 -11.55 12.46 13.60
C ARG A 76 -10.23 13.19 13.91
N ARG A 77 -10.33 14.45 14.31
CA ARG A 77 -9.17 15.34 14.49
C ARG A 77 -8.18 14.84 15.55
N PRO A 78 -8.59 14.51 16.82
CA PRO A 78 -7.65 14.05 17.84
C PRO A 78 -6.98 12.73 17.47
N VAL A 79 -7.70 11.82 16.82
CA VAL A 79 -7.11 10.55 16.36
C VAL A 79 -6.07 10.79 15.26
N LEU A 80 -6.35 11.64 14.27
CA LEU A 80 -5.37 11.99 13.25
C LEU A 80 -4.12 12.66 13.85
N MET A 81 -4.30 13.58 14.80
CA MET A 81 -3.16 14.24 15.47
C MET A 81 -2.26 13.23 16.19
N VAL A 82 -2.85 12.34 17.01
CA VAL A 82 -2.11 11.34 17.80
C VAL A 82 -1.42 10.34 16.87
N THR A 83 -2.12 9.83 15.87
CA THR A 83 -1.59 8.78 14.98
C THR A 83 -0.49 9.33 14.07
N ILE A 84 -0.65 10.51 13.50
CA ILE A 84 0.35 11.11 12.60
C ILE A 84 1.57 11.57 13.40
N ALA A 85 1.41 12.25 14.53
CA ALA A 85 2.52 12.67 15.38
C ALA A 85 3.28 11.47 15.96
N GLY A 86 2.55 10.46 16.43
CA GLY A 86 3.17 9.21 16.92
C GLY A 86 3.91 8.44 15.83
N GLY A 87 3.38 8.42 14.59
CA GLY A 87 4.07 7.87 13.41
C GLY A 87 5.38 8.62 13.11
N ALA A 88 5.38 9.95 13.22
CA ALA A 88 6.59 10.76 13.10
C ALA A 88 7.64 10.42 14.18
N LEU A 89 7.21 10.24 15.43
CA LEU A 89 8.10 9.80 16.52
C LEU A 89 8.64 8.39 16.28
N ALA A 90 7.86 7.50 15.66
CA ALA A 90 8.35 6.17 15.29
C ALA A 90 9.47 6.23 14.22
N TYR A 91 9.45 7.19 13.29
CA TYR A 91 10.58 7.43 12.38
C TYR A 91 11.82 7.94 13.12
N VAL A 92 11.65 8.81 14.11
CA VAL A 92 12.75 9.25 14.98
C VAL A 92 13.31 8.07 15.76
N ALA A 93 12.46 7.23 16.35
CA ALA A 93 12.89 6.01 17.04
C ALA A 93 13.66 5.05 16.11
N LEU A 94 13.20 4.91 14.86
CA LEU A 94 13.89 4.12 13.84
C LEU A 94 15.26 4.69 13.50
N ALA A 95 15.40 6.03 13.41
CA ALA A 95 16.67 6.71 13.12
C ALA A 95 17.77 6.45 14.17
N PHE A 96 17.36 6.22 15.41
CA PHE A 96 18.26 5.90 16.53
C PHE A 96 18.31 4.41 16.91
N ALA A 97 17.71 3.52 16.10
CA ALA A 97 17.70 2.11 16.41
C ALA A 97 19.12 1.48 16.28
N PRO A 98 19.76 1.02 17.38
CA PRO A 98 21.08 0.43 17.34
C PRO A 98 21.06 -1.06 16.97
N THR A 99 19.89 -1.67 16.94
CA THR A 99 19.70 -3.09 16.62
C THR A 99 18.49 -3.30 15.73
N ILE A 100 18.50 -4.38 14.95
CA ILE A 100 17.39 -4.75 14.07
C ILE A 100 16.07 -4.97 14.84
N TRP A 101 16.15 -5.45 16.09
CA TRP A 101 14.96 -5.70 16.91
C TRP A 101 14.30 -4.40 17.40
N LEU A 102 15.09 -3.37 17.69
CA LEU A 102 14.53 -2.06 18.02
C LEU A 102 13.95 -1.37 16.76
N ALA A 103 14.62 -1.55 15.62
CA ALA A 103 14.08 -1.13 14.32
C ALA A 103 12.73 -1.83 14.02
N PHE A 104 12.64 -3.15 14.30
CA PHE A 104 11.38 -3.90 14.20
C PHE A 104 10.29 -3.32 15.10
N ALA A 105 10.60 -3.04 16.37
CA ALA A 105 9.65 -2.44 17.30
C ALA A 105 9.19 -1.05 16.83
N ALA A 106 10.11 -0.20 16.36
CA ALA A 106 9.79 1.12 15.81
C ALA A 106 8.90 1.01 14.55
N ARG A 107 9.18 0.05 13.66
CA ARG A 107 8.35 -0.21 12.48
C ARG A 107 6.97 -0.72 12.85
N PHE A 108 6.85 -1.63 13.81
CA PHE A 108 5.56 -2.13 14.30
C PHE A 108 4.72 -1.01 14.92
N VAL A 109 5.30 -0.20 15.81
CA VAL A 109 4.61 0.94 16.43
C VAL A 109 4.23 1.97 15.37
N GLY A 110 5.14 2.30 14.44
CA GLY A 110 4.86 3.19 13.30
C GLY A 110 3.71 2.68 12.44
N GLY A 111 3.68 1.37 12.16
CA GLY A 111 2.58 0.72 11.44
C GLY A 111 1.26 0.81 12.20
N PHE A 112 1.24 0.51 13.49
CA PHE A 112 0.05 0.62 14.34
C PHE A 112 -0.53 2.04 14.34
N LEU A 113 0.33 3.03 14.45
CA LEU A 113 -0.05 4.45 14.39
C LEU A 113 -0.44 4.90 12.98
N SER A 114 0.05 4.24 11.93
CA SER A 114 -0.37 4.51 10.54
C SER A 114 -1.72 3.88 10.15
N GLY A 115 -2.38 3.16 11.04
CA GLY A 115 -3.73 2.62 10.86
C GLY A 115 -4.83 3.71 10.85
N ASN A 116 -4.54 4.87 10.27
CA ASN A 116 -5.43 6.03 10.23
C ASN A 116 -6.02 6.33 8.84
N ILE A 117 -5.77 5.48 7.84
CA ILE A 117 -6.28 5.68 6.47
C ILE A 117 -7.80 5.72 6.48
N SER A 118 -8.45 4.83 7.22
CA SER A 118 -9.90 4.83 7.40
C SER A 118 -10.42 6.12 8.07
N THR A 119 -9.66 6.68 9.02
CA THR A 119 -9.98 7.96 9.66
C THR A 119 -9.85 9.13 8.69
N LEU A 120 -8.81 9.14 7.83
CA LEU A 120 -8.64 10.15 6.77
C LEU A 120 -9.77 10.08 5.74
N GLN A 121 -10.14 8.86 5.31
CA GLN A 121 -11.28 8.64 4.42
C GLN A 121 -12.59 9.12 5.05
N GLY A 122 -12.79 8.82 6.33
CA GLY A 122 -13.95 9.28 7.10
C GLY A 122 -13.99 10.80 7.18
N ALA A 123 -12.89 11.45 7.58
CA ALA A 123 -12.81 12.92 7.64
C ALA A 123 -13.09 13.58 6.28
N LEU A 124 -12.58 13.00 5.18
CA LEU A 124 -12.85 13.48 3.83
C LEU A 124 -14.33 13.30 3.45
N ALA A 125 -14.93 12.17 3.80
CA ALA A 125 -16.36 11.92 3.55
C ALA A 125 -17.27 12.84 4.36
N ASP A 126 -16.88 13.19 5.59
CA ASP A 126 -17.66 14.05 6.49
C ASP A 126 -17.72 15.51 5.99
N ILE A 127 -16.70 16.00 5.29
CA ILE A 127 -16.66 17.35 4.69
C ILE A 127 -17.15 17.39 3.24
N THR A 128 -17.58 16.26 2.67
CA THR A 128 -17.93 16.16 1.24
C THR A 128 -19.37 15.77 1.06
N ARG A 129 -20.09 16.46 0.16
CA ARG A 129 -21.46 16.12 -0.22
C ARG A 129 -21.54 14.72 -0.84
N PRO A 130 -22.62 13.95 -0.63
CA PRO A 130 -22.75 12.58 -1.15
C PRO A 130 -22.46 12.46 -2.66
N GLU A 131 -22.91 13.44 -3.46
CA GLU A 131 -22.77 13.46 -4.92
C GLU A 131 -21.31 13.64 -5.37
N GLU A 132 -20.49 14.31 -4.56
CA GLU A 132 -19.07 14.60 -4.86
C GLU A 132 -18.10 13.59 -4.25
N ARG A 133 -18.55 12.71 -3.36
CA ARG A 133 -17.68 11.79 -2.59
C ARG A 133 -16.76 10.97 -3.49
N ALA A 134 -17.31 10.39 -4.58
CA ALA A 134 -16.52 9.59 -5.51
C ALA A 134 -15.37 10.40 -6.14
N SER A 135 -15.64 11.65 -6.54
CA SER A 135 -14.63 12.56 -7.10
C SER A 135 -13.55 12.92 -6.07
N LYS A 136 -13.94 13.25 -4.84
CA LYS A 136 -12.99 13.63 -3.77
C LYS A 136 -12.15 12.45 -3.30
N MET A 137 -12.74 11.24 -3.24
CA MET A 137 -11.96 10.01 -2.98
C MET A 137 -10.97 9.72 -4.11
N GLY A 138 -11.31 10.06 -5.37
CA GLY A 138 -10.36 10.02 -6.48
C GLY A 138 -9.17 10.97 -6.29
N LEU A 139 -9.39 12.20 -5.77
CA LEU A 139 -8.31 13.12 -5.42
C LEU A 139 -7.44 12.59 -4.29
N MET A 140 -8.03 11.93 -3.29
CA MET A 140 -7.27 11.22 -2.25
C MET A 140 -6.33 10.16 -2.84
N GLY A 141 -6.83 9.34 -3.79
CA GLY A 141 -6.01 8.38 -4.52
C GLY A 141 -4.87 9.03 -5.31
N SER A 142 -5.11 10.21 -5.89
CA SER A 142 -4.07 11.00 -6.59
C SER A 142 -3.01 11.51 -5.63
N ALA A 143 -3.39 12.03 -4.47
CA ALA A 143 -2.46 12.48 -3.43
C ALA A 143 -1.60 11.31 -2.90
N PHE A 144 -2.20 10.13 -2.72
CA PHE A 144 -1.51 8.89 -2.36
C PHE A 144 -0.47 8.51 -3.43
N SER A 145 -0.87 8.50 -4.70
CA SER A 145 0.02 8.14 -5.82
C SER A 145 1.19 9.11 -5.96
N LEU A 146 0.95 10.41 -5.81
CA LEU A 146 2.00 11.44 -5.85
C LEU A 146 2.98 11.28 -4.69
N GLY A 147 2.49 11.01 -3.48
CA GLY A 147 3.35 10.76 -2.31
C GLY A 147 4.24 9.53 -2.52
N PHE A 148 3.65 8.44 -3.02
CA PHE A 148 4.38 7.21 -3.29
C PHE A 148 5.36 7.33 -4.48
N MET A 149 5.12 8.25 -5.40
CA MET A 149 6.01 8.57 -6.51
C MET A 149 7.23 9.37 -6.05
N ILE A 150 7.02 10.41 -5.25
CA ILE A 150 8.08 11.37 -4.88
C ILE A 150 8.88 10.88 -3.66
N GLY A 151 8.22 10.21 -2.71
CA GLY A 151 8.83 9.74 -1.46
C GLY A 151 10.12 8.95 -1.67
N PRO A 152 10.10 7.84 -2.45
CA PRO A 152 11.28 7.02 -2.68
C PRO A 152 12.46 7.77 -3.28
N ALA A 153 12.22 8.70 -4.21
CA ALA A 153 13.28 9.52 -4.80
C ALA A 153 13.95 10.44 -3.76
N ILE A 154 13.14 11.10 -2.91
CA ILE A 154 13.68 11.92 -1.81
C ILE A 154 14.50 11.04 -0.87
N GLY A 155 13.98 9.88 -0.48
CA GLY A 155 14.69 8.93 0.39
C GLY A 155 16.03 8.51 -0.17
N GLY A 156 16.05 8.08 -1.43
CA GLY A 156 17.28 7.67 -2.11
C GLY A 156 18.32 8.78 -2.26
N LEU A 157 17.86 10.03 -2.50
CA LEU A 157 18.76 11.19 -2.62
C LEU A 157 19.35 11.66 -1.28
N LEU A 158 18.61 11.48 -0.18
CA LEU A 158 19.05 11.89 1.16
C LEU A 158 19.87 10.82 1.90
N ALA A 159 19.92 9.61 1.38
CA ALA A 159 20.63 8.50 2.00
C ALA A 159 22.13 8.55 1.69
N HIS A 160 22.95 8.31 2.71
CA HIS A 160 24.41 8.27 2.67
C HIS A 160 24.92 6.95 3.29
N PRO A 161 24.74 5.79 2.58
CA PRO A 161 25.05 4.47 3.14
C PRO A 161 26.52 4.31 3.54
N GLU A 162 27.42 5.11 2.98
CA GLU A 162 28.84 5.18 3.35
C GLU A 162 29.10 5.59 4.80
N LEU A 163 28.11 6.24 5.46
CA LEU A 163 28.18 6.63 6.88
C LEU A 163 27.55 5.58 7.82
N GLY A 164 27.27 4.38 7.32
CA GLY A 164 26.58 3.33 8.09
C GLY A 164 25.17 3.76 8.50
N THR A 165 24.77 3.43 9.73
CA THR A 165 23.43 3.78 10.24
C THR A 165 23.17 5.28 10.31
N LEU A 166 24.19 6.10 10.54
CA LEU A 166 24.08 7.56 10.60
C LEU A 166 23.62 8.16 9.24
N GLY A 167 24.04 7.55 8.13
CA GLY A 167 23.66 7.99 6.78
C GLY A 167 22.19 7.87 6.46
N PHE A 168 21.40 7.16 7.29
CA PHE A 168 19.96 7.02 7.15
C PHE A 168 19.17 7.95 8.09
N GLN A 169 19.83 8.67 9.00
CA GLN A 169 19.14 9.57 9.93
C GLN A 169 18.48 10.75 9.22
N ILE A 170 19.18 11.37 8.24
CA ILE A 170 18.65 12.50 7.50
C ILE A 170 17.32 12.18 6.81
N PRO A 171 17.22 11.13 5.98
CA PRO A 171 15.95 10.77 5.37
C PRO A 171 14.87 10.36 6.39
N LEU A 172 15.22 9.70 7.49
CA LEU A 172 14.26 9.35 8.54
C LEU A 172 13.75 10.59 9.29
N PHE A 173 14.60 11.58 9.55
CA PHE A 173 14.17 12.86 10.10
C PHE A 173 13.33 13.67 9.09
N ALA A 174 13.61 13.58 7.80
CA ALA A 174 12.76 14.19 6.78
C ALA A 174 11.36 13.57 6.79
N ALA A 175 11.25 12.24 6.89
CA ALA A 175 9.98 11.53 7.02
C ALA A 175 9.23 11.95 8.31
N ALA A 176 9.94 12.05 9.43
CA ALA A 176 9.39 12.57 10.69
C ALA A 176 8.91 14.01 10.55
N GLY A 177 9.67 14.87 9.86
CA GLY A 177 9.30 16.25 9.56
C GLY A 177 8.01 16.35 8.75
N PHE A 178 7.83 15.52 7.74
CA PHE A 178 6.59 15.43 6.96
C PHE A 178 5.40 15.02 7.85
N GLY A 179 5.61 14.05 8.73
CA GLY A 179 4.60 13.63 9.69
C GLY A 179 4.23 14.75 10.67
N LEU A 180 5.22 15.44 11.26
CA LEU A 180 4.97 16.55 12.18
C LEU A 180 4.28 17.73 11.50
N ALA A 181 4.70 18.10 10.27
CA ALA A 181 4.04 19.13 9.47
C ALA A 181 2.57 18.74 9.18
N SER A 182 2.31 17.46 8.87
CA SER A 182 0.96 16.93 8.68
C SER A 182 0.13 17.03 9.97
N ALA A 183 0.69 16.61 11.11
CA ALA A 183 0.01 16.70 12.41
C ALA A 183 -0.32 18.14 12.78
N LEU A 184 0.61 19.06 12.54
CA LEU A 184 0.39 20.50 12.75
C LEU A 184 -0.69 21.06 11.82
N ALA A 185 -0.67 20.66 10.53
CA ALA A 185 -1.71 21.06 9.57
C ALA A 185 -3.10 20.57 10.00
N VAL A 186 -3.20 19.34 10.50
CA VAL A 186 -4.45 18.82 11.08
C VAL A 186 -4.85 19.64 12.31
N ALA A 187 -3.90 19.93 13.22
CA ALA A 187 -4.18 20.68 14.45
C ALA A 187 -4.69 22.10 14.17
N VAL A 188 -4.16 22.77 13.15
CA VAL A 188 -4.49 24.17 12.86
C VAL A 188 -5.71 24.31 11.95
N PHE A 189 -5.83 23.45 10.93
CA PHE A 189 -6.75 23.69 9.82
C PHE A 189 -7.93 22.68 9.75
N VAL A 190 -7.81 21.50 10.37
CA VAL A 190 -8.89 20.52 10.34
C VAL A 190 -9.82 20.74 11.54
N ARG A 191 -11.09 21.07 11.24
CA ARG A 191 -12.13 21.15 12.28
C ARG A 191 -12.56 19.75 12.67
N GLU A 192 -13.03 19.59 13.92
CA GLU A 192 -13.57 18.33 14.39
C GLU A 192 -14.84 17.98 13.61
N SER A 193 -14.85 16.79 13.05
CA SER A 193 -16.05 16.19 12.46
C SER A 193 -16.36 14.90 13.22
N ARG A 194 -17.26 14.99 14.19
CA ARG A 194 -17.71 13.81 14.93
C ARG A 194 -18.86 13.17 14.17
N PRO A 195 -18.67 11.97 13.58
CA PRO A 195 -19.77 11.30 12.90
C PRO A 195 -20.84 10.88 13.92
N GLU A 196 -22.12 10.95 13.53
CA GLU A 196 -23.18 10.33 14.29
C GLU A 196 -22.92 8.82 14.39
N PRO A 197 -23.03 8.23 15.59
CA PRO A 197 -22.83 6.80 15.77
C PRO A 197 -23.78 6.03 14.85
N LYS A 198 -23.25 5.29 13.89
CA LYS A 198 -24.05 4.35 13.10
C LYS A 198 -24.46 3.20 14.03
N SER A 199 -25.67 3.26 14.54
CA SER A 199 -26.30 2.22 15.33
C SER A 199 -26.79 1.10 14.40
N GLY A 200 -26.15 -0.06 14.49
CA GLY A 200 -26.60 -1.30 13.89
C GLY A 200 -25.71 -2.46 14.31
N PRO A 201 -26.24 -3.65 14.62
CA PRO A 201 -25.43 -4.82 14.89
C PRO A 201 -24.66 -5.20 13.60
N ARG A 202 -23.32 -5.20 13.69
CA ARG A 202 -22.48 -5.72 12.61
C ARG A 202 -22.47 -7.24 12.68
N ALA A 203 -22.63 -7.90 11.53
CA ALA A 203 -22.50 -9.34 11.45
C ALA A 203 -21.10 -9.79 11.94
N PRO A 204 -20.99 -10.96 12.59
CA PRO A 204 -19.70 -11.53 12.98
C PRO A 204 -18.80 -11.68 11.75
N GLN A 205 -17.56 -11.19 11.83
CA GLN A 205 -16.63 -11.19 10.70
C GLN A 205 -16.42 -12.60 10.10
N ILE A 206 -16.49 -13.62 10.94
CA ILE A 206 -16.32 -15.03 10.51
C ILE A 206 -17.49 -15.50 9.62
N GLU A 207 -18.70 -15.04 9.89
CA GLU A 207 -19.88 -15.39 9.09
C GLU A 207 -19.83 -14.68 7.72
N VAL A 208 -19.41 -13.41 7.70
CA VAL A 208 -19.21 -12.66 6.45
C VAL A 208 -18.12 -13.30 5.61
N LEU A 209 -17.00 -13.71 6.22
CA LEU A 209 -15.93 -14.45 5.55
C LEU A 209 -16.43 -15.79 4.95
N ARG A 210 -17.19 -16.56 5.73
CA ARG A 210 -17.76 -17.83 5.28
C ARG A 210 -18.67 -17.64 4.06
N GLN A 211 -19.54 -16.63 4.10
CA GLN A 211 -20.44 -16.31 2.99
C GLN A 211 -19.66 -15.78 1.77
N ALA A 212 -18.64 -14.96 1.96
CA ALA A 212 -17.77 -14.48 0.89
C ALA A 212 -17.04 -15.65 0.19
N LEU A 213 -16.50 -16.59 0.96
CA LEU A 213 -15.82 -17.77 0.42
C LEU A 213 -16.78 -18.79 -0.23
N ALA A 214 -18.06 -18.78 0.13
CA ALA A 214 -19.08 -19.61 -0.53
C ALA A 214 -19.40 -19.12 -1.95
N HIS A 215 -19.18 -17.81 -2.26
CA HIS A 215 -19.43 -17.26 -3.59
C HIS A 215 -18.20 -17.45 -4.50
N PRO A 216 -18.29 -18.20 -5.61
CA PRO A 216 -17.11 -18.60 -6.40
C PRO A 216 -16.29 -17.44 -6.97
N VAL A 217 -16.92 -16.33 -7.38
CA VAL A 217 -16.23 -15.15 -7.92
C VAL A 217 -15.48 -14.41 -6.81
N ILE A 218 -16.12 -14.24 -5.65
CA ILE A 218 -15.52 -13.55 -4.50
C ILE A 218 -14.33 -14.36 -3.97
N ALA A 219 -14.50 -15.66 -3.76
CA ALA A 219 -13.43 -16.53 -3.29
C ALA A 219 -12.21 -16.52 -4.23
N ARG A 220 -12.42 -16.65 -5.55
CA ARG A 220 -11.35 -16.57 -6.54
C ARG A 220 -10.70 -15.19 -6.54
N GLY A 221 -11.50 -14.12 -6.49
CA GLY A 221 -10.99 -12.75 -6.40
C GLY A 221 -10.10 -12.54 -5.18
N MET A 222 -10.50 -13.05 -4.01
CA MET A 222 -9.71 -12.96 -2.77
C MET A 222 -8.40 -13.75 -2.87
N ILE A 223 -8.41 -14.96 -3.45
CA ILE A 223 -7.20 -15.77 -3.67
C ILE A 223 -6.24 -15.03 -4.61
N ILE A 224 -6.74 -14.50 -5.72
CA ILE A 224 -5.92 -13.73 -6.67
C ILE A 224 -5.36 -12.48 -5.99
N SER A 225 -6.18 -11.74 -5.22
CA SER A 225 -5.75 -10.56 -4.45
C SER A 225 -4.63 -10.92 -3.47
N PHE A 226 -4.75 -12.04 -2.75
CA PHE A 226 -3.72 -12.49 -1.82
C PHE A 226 -2.40 -12.79 -2.53
N ILE A 227 -2.44 -13.59 -3.60
CA ILE A 227 -1.23 -13.97 -4.34
C ILE A 227 -0.52 -12.76 -4.94
N THR A 228 -1.26 -11.86 -5.60
CA THR A 228 -0.67 -10.69 -6.26
C THR A 228 -0.09 -9.71 -5.26
N VAL A 229 -0.78 -9.46 -4.15
CA VAL A 229 -0.30 -8.54 -3.10
C VAL A 229 0.86 -9.15 -2.31
N ALA A 230 0.81 -10.45 -1.96
CA ALA A 230 1.91 -11.12 -1.27
C ALA A 230 3.18 -11.16 -2.13
N GLY A 231 3.03 -11.50 -3.41
CA GLY A 231 4.15 -11.51 -4.36
C GLY A 231 4.76 -10.12 -4.54
N PHE A 232 3.93 -9.10 -4.74
CA PHE A 232 4.40 -7.72 -4.89
C PHE A 232 5.11 -7.21 -3.64
N ALA A 233 4.50 -7.39 -2.44
CA ALA A 233 5.09 -6.96 -1.18
C ALA A 233 6.39 -7.71 -0.85
N GLY A 234 6.47 -9.00 -1.20
CA GLY A 234 7.71 -9.77 -1.06
C GLY A 234 8.83 -9.24 -1.93
N ILE A 235 8.52 -8.91 -3.19
CA ILE A 235 9.50 -8.30 -4.11
C ILE A 235 9.89 -6.92 -3.61
N GLU A 236 8.95 -6.06 -3.24
CA GLU A 236 9.22 -4.74 -2.69
C GLU A 236 10.24 -4.80 -1.54
N ALA A 237 10.10 -5.78 -0.64
CA ALA A 237 11.00 -5.96 0.49
C ALA A 237 12.40 -6.46 0.13
N THR A 238 12.53 -7.25 -0.93
CA THR A 238 13.80 -7.88 -1.34
C THR A 238 14.47 -7.22 -2.55
N TYR A 239 13.76 -6.34 -3.25
CA TYR A 239 14.23 -5.74 -4.51
C TYR A 239 15.53 -4.96 -4.35
N GLY A 240 15.63 -4.15 -3.28
CA GLY A 240 16.86 -3.41 -2.97
C GLY A 240 18.07 -4.33 -2.76
N LEU A 241 17.90 -5.41 -1.99
CA LEU A 241 18.96 -6.39 -1.75
C LEU A 241 19.34 -7.14 -3.03
N TRP A 242 18.36 -7.49 -3.85
CA TRP A 242 18.58 -8.20 -5.10
C TRP A 242 19.32 -7.34 -6.12
N THR A 243 18.90 -6.08 -6.32
CA THR A 243 19.56 -5.18 -7.28
C THR A 243 20.94 -4.75 -6.80
N GLU A 244 21.16 -4.59 -5.51
CA GLU A 244 22.49 -4.38 -4.94
C GLU A 244 23.40 -5.57 -5.25
N HIS A 245 22.94 -6.80 -4.96
CA HIS A 245 23.71 -8.02 -5.25
C HIS A 245 23.99 -8.20 -6.75
N ARG A 246 23.04 -7.86 -7.63
CA ARG A 246 23.12 -8.13 -9.06
C ARG A 246 23.81 -7.04 -9.86
N PHE A 247 23.59 -5.77 -9.49
CA PHE A 247 24.00 -4.59 -10.26
C PHE A 247 24.80 -3.57 -9.45
N GLY A 248 25.01 -3.78 -8.15
CA GLY A 248 25.69 -2.85 -7.26
C GLY A 248 24.89 -1.57 -6.96
N TRP A 249 23.55 -1.63 -7.08
CA TRP A 249 22.68 -0.47 -6.84
C TRP A 249 22.63 -0.09 -5.38
N GLY A 250 22.63 1.22 -5.12
CA GLY A 250 22.42 1.82 -3.81
C GLY A 250 21.00 2.39 -3.64
N PRO A 251 20.76 3.05 -2.49
CA PRO A 251 19.46 3.67 -2.21
C PRO A 251 19.01 4.68 -3.27
N ARG A 252 19.95 5.37 -3.91
CA ARG A 252 19.67 6.40 -4.93
C ARG A 252 19.04 5.79 -6.17
N GLU A 253 19.65 4.73 -6.72
CA GLU A 253 19.16 4.03 -7.91
C GLU A 253 17.80 3.39 -7.64
N ILE A 254 17.64 2.80 -6.45
CA ILE A 254 16.37 2.21 -6.01
C ILE A 254 15.30 3.30 -5.87
N GLY A 255 15.63 4.44 -5.27
CA GLY A 255 14.72 5.56 -5.13
C GLY A 255 14.17 6.05 -6.48
N PHE A 256 15.03 6.20 -7.48
CA PHE A 256 14.61 6.58 -8.84
C PHE A 256 13.84 5.47 -9.55
N ALA A 257 14.19 4.20 -9.34
CA ALA A 257 13.44 3.08 -9.89
C ALA A 257 12.00 3.06 -9.35
N PHE A 258 11.83 3.20 -8.04
CA PHE A 258 10.50 3.27 -7.42
C PHE A 258 9.72 4.53 -7.84
N MET A 259 10.39 5.67 -8.02
CA MET A 259 9.75 6.87 -8.57
C MET A 259 9.20 6.61 -9.99
N GLY A 260 10.01 6.05 -10.89
CA GLY A 260 9.59 5.73 -12.25
C GLY A 260 8.38 4.79 -12.28
N ILE A 261 8.37 3.80 -11.40
CA ILE A 261 7.26 2.86 -11.21
C ILE A 261 6.05 3.54 -10.61
N GLY A 262 6.23 4.45 -9.67
CA GLY A 262 5.15 5.27 -9.12
C GLY A 262 4.46 6.10 -10.21
N VAL A 263 5.23 6.72 -11.12
CA VAL A 263 4.69 7.44 -12.29
C VAL A 263 3.90 6.49 -13.19
N LEU A 264 4.45 5.33 -13.52
CA LEU A 264 3.77 4.32 -14.34
C LEU A 264 2.47 3.84 -13.68
N GLY A 265 2.53 3.54 -12.38
CA GLY A 265 1.36 3.12 -11.60
C GLY A 265 0.26 4.17 -11.58
N ALA A 266 0.61 5.43 -11.34
CA ALA A 266 -0.32 6.55 -11.37
C ALA A 266 -0.99 6.71 -12.75
N TYR A 267 -0.21 6.63 -13.83
CA TYR A 267 -0.74 6.65 -15.20
C TYR A 267 -1.69 5.47 -15.46
N CYS A 268 -1.28 4.27 -15.08
CA CYS A 268 -2.10 3.07 -15.25
C CYS A 268 -3.43 3.17 -14.51
N GLN A 269 -3.42 3.60 -13.25
CA GLN A 269 -4.64 3.71 -12.44
C GLN A 269 -5.55 4.86 -12.90
N ALA A 270 -4.99 6.03 -13.17
CA ALA A 270 -5.78 7.21 -13.50
C ALA A 270 -6.42 7.15 -14.91
N ILE A 271 -5.69 6.58 -15.88
CA ILE A 271 -6.04 6.71 -17.29
C ILE A 271 -6.25 5.36 -17.96
N LEU A 272 -5.28 4.46 -17.83
CA LEU A 272 -5.21 3.27 -18.67
C LEU A 272 -6.22 2.21 -18.25
N THR A 273 -6.33 1.93 -16.95
CA THR A 273 -7.25 0.91 -16.43
C THR A 273 -8.70 1.20 -16.83
N GLY A 274 -9.16 2.44 -16.65
CA GLY A 274 -10.53 2.81 -17.03
C GLY A 274 -10.80 2.68 -18.53
N ARG A 275 -9.80 2.99 -19.39
CA ARG A 275 -9.94 2.82 -20.85
C ARG A 275 -9.97 1.34 -21.25
N LEU A 276 -9.08 0.52 -20.66
CA LEU A 276 -9.01 -0.91 -20.94
C LEU A 276 -10.28 -1.64 -20.49
N VAL A 277 -10.76 -1.34 -19.28
CA VAL A 277 -11.98 -1.94 -18.71
C VAL A 277 -13.20 -1.59 -19.54
N ARG A 278 -13.37 -0.33 -19.95
CA ARG A 278 -14.51 0.06 -20.84
C ARG A 278 -14.48 -0.67 -22.18
N ARG A 279 -13.32 -1.01 -22.72
CA ARG A 279 -13.19 -1.66 -24.03
C ARG A 279 -13.26 -3.18 -23.95
N HIS A 280 -12.75 -3.80 -22.88
CA HIS A 280 -12.55 -5.25 -22.82
C HIS A 280 -13.23 -5.94 -21.62
N GLY A 281 -13.75 -5.17 -20.65
CA GLY A 281 -14.30 -5.67 -19.40
C GLY A 281 -13.24 -6.07 -18.38
N GLU A 282 -13.62 -6.06 -17.09
CA GLU A 282 -12.71 -6.33 -15.95
C GLU A 282 -12.03 -7.69 -16.02
N PRO A 283 -12.71 -8.82 -16.38
CA PRO A 283 -12.08 -10.14 -16.35
C PRO A 283 -10.95 -10.30 -17.37
N LYS A 284 -11.08 -9.72 -18.58
CA LYS A 284 -10.03 -9.75 -19.61
C LYS A 284 -8.84 -8.88 -19.21
N VAL A 285 -9.11 -7.70 -18.66
CA VAL A 285 -8.09 -6.76 -18.19
C VAL A 285 -7.32 -7.35 -17.00
N LEU A 286 -8.03 -7.97 -16.05
CA LEU A 286 -7.40 -8.70 -14.94
C LEU A 286 -6.46 -9.80 -15.45
N THR A 287 -6.92 -10.64 -16.38
CA THR A 287 -6.10 -11.72 -16.95
C THR A 287 -4.85 -11.17 -17.65
N ALA A 288 -4.99 -10.11 -18.44
CA ALA A 288 -3.86 -9.44 -19.09
C ALA A 288 -2.86 -8.87 -18.07
N GLY A 289 -3.34 -8.31 -16.95
CA GLY A 289 -2.51 -7.83 -15.86
C GLY A 289 -1.69 -8.93 -15.18
N LEU A 290 -2.31 -10.09 -14.91
CA LEU A 290 -1.62 -11.25 -14.34
C LEU A 290 -0.57 -11.81 -15.30
N VAL A 291 -0.88 -11.90 -16.58
CA VAL A 291 0.09 -12.31 -17.62
C VAL A 291 1.27 -11.33 -17.70
N ALA A 292 1.01 -10.03 -17.64
CA ALA A 292 2.06 -9.02 -17.61
C ALA A 292 2.96 -9.19 -16.38
N MET A 293 2.38 -9.42 -15.18
CA MET A 293 3.15 -9.71 -13.96
C MET A 293 4.02 -10.95 -14.14
N TRP A 294 3.49 -12.02 -14.73
CA TRP A 294 4.22 -13.26 -14.96
C TRP A 294 5.45 -13.03 -15.85
N PHE A 295 5.27 -12.34 -16.98
CA PHE A 295 6.41 -11.95 -17.85
C PHE A 295 7.40 -11.05 -17.11
N GLY A 296 6.90 -10.09 -16.33
CA GLY A 296 7.73 -9.21 -15.54
C GLY A 296 8.63 -9.97 -14.56
N MET A 297 8.10 -10.99 -13.88
CA MET A 297 8.88 -11.84 -12.98
C MET A 297 9.96 -12.64 -13.73
N GLY A 298 9.62 -13.16 -14.91
CA GLY A 298 10.58 -13.85 -15.77
C GLY A 298 11.73 -12.92 -16.22
N PHE A 299 11.42 -11.70 -16.65
CA PHE A 299 12.43 -10.70 -17.00
C PHE A 299 13.32 -10.33 -15.80
N GLN A 300 12.77 -10.21 -14.60
CA GLN A 300 13.55 -9.96 -13.39
C GLN A 300 14.55 -11.08 -13.14
N PHE A 301 14.09 -12.32 -13.11
CA PHE A 301 14.94 -13.47 -12.82
C PHE A 301 16.04 -13.66 -13.86
N LEU A 302 15.72 -13.52 -15.14
CA LEU A 302 16.64 -13.74 -16.27
C LEU A 302 17.50 -12.50 -16.60
N SER A 303 17.31 -11.36 -15.93
CA SER A 303 17.92 -10.08 -16.33
C SER A 303 19.46 -10.12 -16.33
N PRO A 304 20.10 -9.97 -17.51
CA PRO A 304 21.55 -9.85 -17.60
C PRO A 304 22.02 -8.42 -17.29
N THR A 305 21.15 -7.43 -17.46
CA THR A 305 21.44 -6.00 -17.27
C THR A 305 20.32 -5.32 -16.50
N TRP A 306 20.63 -4.20 -15.86
CA TRP A 306 19.65 -3.41 -15.13
C TRP A 306 18.50 -2.87 -16.02
N HIS A 307 18.75 -2.64 -17.32
CA HIS A 307 17.72 -2.20 -18.26
C HIS A 307 16.60 -3.27 -18.39
N VAL A 308 17.01 -4.53 -18.54
CA VAL A 308 16.06 -5.66 -18.62
C VAL A 308 15.30 -5.83 -17.32
N ALA A 309 15.99 -5.66 -16.17
CA ALA A 309 15.36 -5.68 -14.86
C ALA A 309 14.30 -4.56 -14.72
N MET A 310 14.60 -3.35 -15.17
CA MET A 310 13.65 -2.23 -15.15
C MET A 310 12.43 -2.48 -16.04
N ILE A 311 12.61 -3.06 -17.22
CA ILE A 311 11.49 -3.47 -18.08
C ILE A 311 10.64 -4.51 -17.35
N GLY A 312 11.26 -5.52 -16.74
CA GLY A 312 10.56 -6.52 -15.94
C GLY A 312 9.78 -5.90 -14.78
N PHE A 313 10.39 -4.96 -14.07
CA PHE A 313 9.73 -4.25 -12.97
C PHE A 313 8.57 -3.39 -13.45
N ALA A 314 8.68 -2.74 -14.60
CA ALA A 314 7.59 -2.01 -15.23
C ALA A 314 6.41 -2.93 -15.56
N PHE A 315 6.65 -4.14 -16.09
CA PHE A 315 5.60 -5.14 -16.33
C PHE A 315 4.92 -5.60 -15.04
N VAL A 316 5.68 -5.84 -13.98
CA VAL A 316 5.12 -6.19 -12.66
C VAL A 316 4.21 -5.08 -12.13
N CYS A 317 4.69 -3.85 -12.16
CA CYS A 317 3.91 -2.69 -11.67
C CYS A 317 2.70 -2.38 -12.53
N PHE A 318 2.84 -2.48 -13.85
CA PHE A 318 1.70 -2.38 -14.77
C PHE A 318 0.63 -3.40 -14.41
N GLY A 319 1.00 -4.67 -14.28
CA GLY A 319 0.08 -5.74 -13.91
C GLY A 319 -0.59 -5.50 -12.57
N GLN A 320 0.19 -5.18 -11.53
CA GLN A 320 -0.32 -4.88 -10.19
C GLN A 320 -1.30 -3.71 -10.19
N SER A 321 -0.98 -2.63 -10.93
CA SER A 321 -1.79 -1.40 -10.99
C SER A 321 -3.15 -1.61 -11.64
N ILE A 322 -3.27 -2.54 -12.59
CA ILE A 322 -4.55 -2.85 -13.25
C ILE A 322 -5.30 -4.00 -12.56
N CYS A 323 -4.60 -4.96 -11.93
CA CYS A 323 -5.25 -6.07 -11.22
C CYS A 323 -6.04 -5.58 -10.01
N PHE A 324 -5.51 -4.67 -9.21
CA PHE A 324 -6.14 -4.20 -7.99
C PHE A 324 -7.55 -3.61 -8.20
N PRO A 325 -7.76 -2.62 -9.09
CA PRO A 325 -9.10 -2.07 -9.32
C PRO A 325 -10.05 -3.07 -9.99
N CYS A 326 -9.55 -3.93 -10.90
CA CYS A 326 -10.38 -4.96 -11.52
C CYS A 326 -10.89 -5.99 -10.50
N LEU A 327 -10.03 -6.43 -9.58
CA LEU A 327 -10.43 -7.36 -8.51
C LEU A 327 -11.43 -6.73 -7.57
N THR A 328 -11.21 -5.48 -7.16
CA THR A 328 -12.15 -4.73 -6.31
C THR A 328 -13.51 -4.59 -6.99
N ALA A 329 -13.54 -4.25 -8.28
CA ALA A 329 -14.78 -4.15 -9.05
C ALA A 329 -15.51 -5.49 -9.17
N LEU A 330 -14.80 -6.58 -9.52
CA LEU A 330 -15.39 -7.91 -9.66
C LEU A 330 -15.96 -8.45 -8.33
N ILE A 331 -15.25 -8.23 -7.22
CA ILE A 331 -15.74 -8.61 -5.89
C ILE A 331 -16.97 -7.78 -5.53
N SER A 332 -16.93 -6.48 -5.77
CA SER A 332 -18.06 -5.57 -5.50
C SER A 332 -19.30 -5.93 -6.31
N GLN A 333 -19.14 -6.19 -7.61
CA GLN A 333 -20.25 -6.59 -8.52
C GLN A 333 -20.87 -7.94 -8.13
N ALA A 334 -20.07 -8.86 -7.58
CA ALA A 334 -20.54 -10.16 -7.13
C ALA A 334 -21.16 -10.15 -5.73
N THR A 335 -21.11 -9.00 -5.03
CA THR A 335 -21.61 -8.85 -3.65
C THR A 335 -22.93 -8.10 -3.65
N PRO A 336 -23.95 -8.55 -2.87
CA PRO A 336 -25.20 -7.79 -2.68
C PRO A 336 -24.93 -6.37 -2.18
N PRO A 337 -25.73 -5.35 -2.63
CA PRO A 337 -25.48 -3.94 -2.33
C PRO A 337 -25.42 -3.62 -0.83
N ASP A 338 -26.21 -4.31 -0.01
CA ASP A 338 -26.27 -4.17 1.44
C ASP A 338 -25.04 -4.70 2.17
N ARG A 339 -24.21 -5.55 1.52
CA ARG A 339 -23.03 -6.22 2.09
C ARG A 339 -21.70 -5.84 1.45
N GLN A 340 -21.70 -4.94 0.47
CA GLN A 340 -20.48 -4.54 -0.24
C GLN A 340 -19.37 -4.06 0.70
N GLY A 341 -19.72 -3.24 1.71
CA GLY A 341 -18.75 -2.74 2.68
C GLY A 341 -18.10 -3.84 3.50
N GLU A 342 -18.86 -4.85 3.92
CA GLU A 342 -18.35 -5.97 4.70
C GLU A 342 -17.42 -6.86 3.85
N THR A 343 -17.84 -7.23 2.64
CA THR A 343 -17.05 -8.09 1.75
C THR A 343 -15.76 -7.43 1.30
N LEU A 344 -15.81 -6.14 0.92
CA LEU A 344 -14.61 -5.39 0.56
C LEU A 344 -13.69 -5.19 1.77
N GLY A 345 -14.23 -5.00 2.97
CA GLY A 345 -13.46 -4.94 4.21
C GLY A 345 -12.70 -6.24 4.49
N ILE A 346 -13.32 -7.41 4.28
CA ILE A 346 -12.65 -8.70 4.40
C ILE A 346 -11.55 -8.86 3.34
N ASN A 347 -11.78 -8.42 2.09
CA ASN A 347 -10.75 -8.46 1.07
C ASN A 347 -9.56 -7.53 1.42
N MET A 348 -9.79 -6.37 2.02
CA MET A 348 -8.73 -5.50 2.53
C MET A 348 -7.92 -6.17 3.65
N SER A 349 -8.59 -6.86 4.57
CA SER A 349 -7.91 -7.66 5.62
C SER A 349 -7.09 -8.80 5.01
N ASN A 350 -7.61 -9.49 4.01
CA ASN A 350 -6.91 -10.53 3.26
C ASN A 350 -5.63 -9.97 2.58
N MET A 351 -5.70 -8.80 1.96
CA MET A 351 -4.54 -8.14 1.37
C MET A 351 -3.54 -7.64 2.43
N ALA A 352 -4.01 -7.24 3.61
CA ALA A 352 -3.12 -6.88 4.72
C ALA A 352 -2.34 -8.11 5.22
N LEU A 353 -2.99 -9.28 5.35
CA LEU A 353 -2.31 -10.55 5.66
C LEU A 353 -1.28 -10.91 4.57
N ALA A 354 -1.60 -10.68 3.31
CA ALA A 354 -0.68 -10.89 2.20
C ALA A 354 0.58 -9.99 2.32
N ARG A 355 0.41 -8.73 2.71
CA ARG A 355 1.54 -7.80 2.98
C ARG A 355 2.36 -8.17 4.21
N ILE A 356 1.79 -8.91 5.15
CA ILE A 356 2.55 -9.44 6.31
C ILE A 356 3.35 -10.67 5.87
N GLY A 357 2.71 -11.62 5.20
CA GLY A 357 3.33 -12.91 4.83
C GLY A 357 4.32 -12.81 3.67
N GLY A 358 4.02 -11.97 2.67
CA GLY A 358 4.84 -11.86 1.45
C GLY A 358 6.31 -11.56 1.71
N PRO A 359 6.65 -10.47 2.44
CA PRO A 359 8.04 -10.15 2.76
C PRO A 359 8.73 -11.23 3.56
N VAL A 360 8.09 -11.83 4.58
CA VAL A 360 8.66 -12.92 5.37
C VAL A 360 9.06 -14.08 4.46
N PHE A 361 8.14 -14.51 3.60
CA PHE A 361 8.39 -15.61 2.68
C PHE A 361 9.48 -15.28 1.65
N ALA A 362 9.44 -14.09 1.06
CA ALA A 362 10.45 -13.65 0.10
C ALA A 362 11.85 -13.51 0.74
N GLY A 363 11.94 -13.00 1.97
CA GLY A 363 13.20 -12.89 2.72
C GLY A 363 13.80 -14.25 3.05
N GLN A 364 12.97 -15.24 3.39
CA GLN A 364 13.41 -16.62 3.59
C GLN A 364 13.92 -17.25 2.29
N LEU A 365 13.21 -17.08 1.18
CA LEU A 365 13.66 -17.56 -0.14
C LEU A 365 14.98 -16.91 -0.54
N PHE A 366 15.13 -15.61 -0.32
CA PHE A 366 16.37 -14.87 -0.59
C PHE A 366 17.56 -15.44 0.21
N SER A 367 17.35 -15.73 1.50
CA SER A 367 18.40 -16.18 2.40
C SER A 367 18.76 -17.68 2.24
N LEU A 368 17.75 -18.54 1.98
CA LEU A 368 17.93 -20.00 2.02
C LEU A 368 18.11 -20.64 0.63
N VAL A 369 17.64 -19.98 -0.42
CA VAL A 369 17.67 -20.54 -1.78
C VAL A 369 18.61 -19.73 -2.67
N ASN A 370 18.18 -18.55 -3.12
CA ASN A 370 19.02 -17.59 -3.86
C ASN A 370 18.32 -16.22 -3.93
N PRO A 371 19.05 -15.13 -4.24
CA PRO A 371 18.48 -13.79 -4.32
C PRO A 371 17.32 -13.62 -5.32
N GLY A 372 17.27 -14.42 -6.38
CA GLY A 372 16.21 -14.37 -7.39
C GLY A 372 15.01 -15.29 -7.13
N ALA A 373 15.07 -16.14 -6.08
CA ALA A 373 14.06 -17.17 -5.83
C ALA A 373 12.65 -16.60 -5.65
N ALA A 374 12.53 -15.41 -5.04
CA ALA A 374 11.24 -14.75 -4.83
C ALA A 374 10.51 -14.46 -6.15
N PHE A 375 11.23 -14.09 -7.22
CA PHE A 375 10.63 -13.85 -8.54
C PHE A 375 10.08 -15.14 -9.15
N VAL A 376 10.85 -16.22 -9.07
CA VAL A 376 10.46 -17.54 -9.62
C VAL A 376 9.21 -18.07 -8.90
N VAL A 377 9.23 -18.06 -7.56
CA VAL A 377 8.10 -18.56 -6.78
C VAL A 377 6.86 -17.70 -7.01
N THR A 378 7.00 -16.38 -7.07
CA THR A 378 5.88 -15.49 -7.39
C THR A 378 5.34 -15.76 -8.80
N ALA A 379 6.21 -15.96 -9.80
CA ALA A 379 5.78 -16.33 -11.16
C ALA A 379 4.99 -17.65 -11.17
N ILE A 380 5.45 -18.67 -10.43
CA ILE A 380 4.74 -19.95 -10.29
C ILE A 380 3.36 -19.75 -9.65
N LEU A 381 3.26 -18.92 -8.61
CA LEU A 381 1.98 -18.65 -7.92
C LEU A 381 1.01 -17.80 -8.76
N ILE A 382 1.50 -16.97 -9.67
CA ILE A 382 0.66 -16.20 -10.60
C ILE A 382 -0.01 -17.12 -11.65
N MET A 383 0.57 -18.26 -12.00
CA MET A 383 -0.04 -19.19 -12.96
C MET A 383 -1.43 -19.70 -12.50
N PRO A 384 -1.58 -20.29 -11.30
CA PRO A 384 -2.92 -20.69 -10.82
C PRO A 384 -3.84 -19.48 -10.61
N ALA A 385 -3.32 -18.32 -10.21
CA ALA A 385 -4.11 -17.08 -10.12
C ALA A 385 -4.67 -16.69 -11.49
N THR A 386 -3.87 -16.81 -12.56
CA THR A 386 -4.30 -16.57 -13.94
C THR A 386 -5.36 -17.60 -14.38
N ALA A 387 -5.19 -18.87 -14.02
CA ALA A 387 -6.20 -19.90 -14.30
C ALA A 387 -7.54 -19.61 -13.60
N LEU A 388 -7.50 -19.09 -12.36
CA LEU A 388 -8.71 -18.65 -11.65
C LEU A 388 -9.36 -17.43 -12.33
N ALA A 389 -8.58 -16.47 -12.81
CA ALA A 389 -9.09 -15.32 -13.55
C ALA A 389 -9.76 -15.75 -14.87
N LEU A 390 -9.18 -16.69 -15.60
CA LEU A 390 -9.79 -17.29 -16.80
C LEU A 390 -11.11 -18.00 -16.49
N GLN A 391 -11.25 -18.64 -15.33
CA GLN A 391 -12.52 -19.24 -14.91
C GLN A 391 -13.59 -18.17 -14.60
N ILE A 392 -13.19 -17.00 -14.07
CA ILE A 392 -14.10 -15.85 -13.90
C ILE A 392 -14.54 -15.34 -15.27
N LEU A 393 -13.60 -15.19 -16.22
CA LEU A 393 -13.87 -14.74 -17.58
C LEU A 393 -14.86 -15.65 -18.33
N ARG A 394 -14.71 -16.98 -18.21
CA ARG A 394 -15.62 -17.95 -18.87
C ARG A 394 -17.04 -17.95 -18.32
N LYS A 395 -17.22 -17.51 -17.07
CA LYS A 395 -18.54 -17.44 -16.41
C LYS A 395 -19.19 -16.07 -16.49
N ALA A 396 -18.46 -15.04 -16.92
CA ALA A 396 -19.05 -13.74 -17.22
C ALA A 396 -19.94 -13.86 -18.46
N PRO A 397 -21.22 -13.42 -18.41
CA PRO A 397 -22.04 -13.38 -19.62
C PRO A 397 -21.30 -12.56 -20.68
N SER A 398 -21.25 -13.09 -21.91
CA SER A 398 -20.72 -12.32 -23.04
C SER A 398 -21.51 -11.02 -23.12
N ALA A 399 -20.85 -9.87 -22.89
CA ALA A 399 -21.44 -8.59 -23.21
C ALA A 399 -21.72 -8.61 -24.73
N ALA A 400 -22.99 -8.86 -25.06
CA ALA A 400 -23.53 -8.73 -26.40
C ALA A 400 -23.71 -7.23 -26.73
#